data_7a63c131427a670bff4455209abdcb00
#
_entry.id   7a63c131427a670bff4455209abdcb00
#
_cell.length_a   1.000
_cell.length_b   1.000
_cell.length_c   1.000
_cell.angle_alpha   90.00
_cell.angle_beta   90.00
_cell.angle_gamma   90.00
#
_symmetry.space_group_name_H-M   'P 1'
#
loop_
_entity.id
_entity.type
_entity.pdbx_description
1 polymer ?
#
loop_
_entity_poly.entity_id
_entity_poly.type
_entity_poly.pdbx_seq_one_letter_code
_entity_poly.pdbx_strand_id
1 'polypeptide(L)'
;MNKRFTLVSLAIVLGICAFIYFTQTQAFNANRPVAHAQSAYGVRAVKNVRVQNYNALGENVSYYDKVPQRVIAVGEQINETLVALGVEQNVICPVRYGNPVYTPEPQYAAEYNKIKFQRNVVLNMENVLSMQPDLIISGQVLYADKALKSTDFWNKRGIHTYVSTNANSPT
;
A
#
# COMPACT_ATOMS: atom_id res chain seq x y z
N MET A 1 40.70 -30.73 -23.00
CA MET A 1 40.13 -29.57 -22.28
C MET A 1 40.15 -29.90 -20.78
N ASN A 2 40.95 -29.14 -20.01
CA ASN A 2 41.30 -29.51 -18.63
C ASN A 2 40.10 -29.36 -17.66
N LYS A 3 39.58 -30.49 -17.12
CA LYS A 3 38.46 -30.52 -16.15
C LYS A 3 38.69 -29.59 -14.93
N ARG A 4 39.97 -29.36 -14.55
CA ARG A 4 40.31 -28.42 -13.46
C ARG A 4 40.04 -26.96 -13.81
N PHE A 5 40.21 -26.56 -15.07
CA PHE A 5 39.96 -25.19 -15.53
C PHE A 5 38.45 -24.89 -15.53
N THR A 6 37.64 -25.85 -15.94
CA THR A 6 36.17 -25.72 -15.95
C THR A 6 35.59 -25.63 -14.55
N LEU A 7 36.12 -26.36 -13.58
CA LEU A 7 35.70 -26.32 -12.18
C LEU A 7 36.05 -24.98 -11.51
N VAL A 8 37.22 -24.42 -11.78
CA VAL A 8 37.65 -23.12 -11.25
C VAL A 8 36.79 -22.00 -11.84
N SER A 9 36.53 -22.03 -13.16
CA SER A 9 35.65 -21.02 -13.80
C SER A 9 34.23 -21.09 -13.27
N LEU A 10 33.67 -22.27 -13.03
CA LEU A 10 32.33 -22.42 -12.47
C LEU A 10 32.24 -21.88 -11.04
N ALA A 11 33.24 -22.12 -10.21
CA ALA A 11 33.31 -21.63 -8.84
C ALA A 11 33.38 -20.08 -8.79
N ILE A 12 34.13 -19.45 -9.70
CA ILE A 12 34.23 -18.00 -9.81
C ILE A 12 32.88 -17.40 -10.22
N VAL A 13 32.20 -17.98 -11.21
CA VAL A 13 30.87 -17.49 -11.65
C VAL A 13 29.83 -17.60 -10.54
N LEU A 14 29.81 -18.73 -9.82
CA LEU A 14 28.89 -18.89 -8.68
C LEU A 14 29.19 -17.91 -7.55
N GLY A 15 30.46 -17.64 -7.27
CA GLY A 15 30.89 -16.65 -6.28
C GLY A 15 30.44 -15.23 -6.65
N ILE A 16 30.58 -14.85 -7.92
CA ILE A 16 30.13 -13.54 -8.42
C ILE A 16 28.60 -13.43 -8.34
N CYS A 17 27.85 -14.45 -8.74
CA CYS A 17 26.40 -14.46 -8.64
C CYS A 17 25.92 -14.36 -7.18
N ALA A 18 26.55 -15.09 -6.27
CA ALA A 18 26.24 -15.03 -4.84
C ALA A 18 26.55 -13.63 -4.26
N PHE A 19 27.67 -13.03 -4.66
CA PHE A 19 28.05 -11.68 -4.23
C PHE A 19 27.09 -10.61 -4.75
N ILE A 20 26.69 -10.70 -6.03
CA ILE A 20 25.68 -9.77 -6.61
C ILE A 20 24.35 -9.93 -5.90
N TYR A 21 23.91 -11.16 -5.66
CA TYR A 21 22.65 -11.42 -4.94
C TYR A 21 22.71 -10.86 -3.51
N PHE A 22 23.81 -11.08 -2.81
CA PHE A 22 24.00 -10.57 -1.45
C PHE A 22 24.04 -9.03 -1.41
N THR A 23 24.74 -8.38 -2.34
CA THR A 23 24.80 -6.91 -2.40
C THR A 23 23.45 -6.29 -2.78
N GLN A 24 22.70 -6.92 -3.69
CA GLN A 24 21.35 -6.45 -4.03
C GLN A 24 20.38 -6.60 -2.86
N THR A 25 20.44 -7.69 -2.09
CA THR A 25 19.60 -7.88 -0.91
C THR A 25 19.97 -6.91 0.21
N GLN A 26 21.26 -6.59 0.39
CA GLN A 26 21.70 -5.57 1.36
C GLN A 26 21.29 -4.16 0.93
N ALA A 27 21.44 -3.81 -0.34
CA ALA A 27 20.99 -2.52 -0.87
C ALA A 27 19.47 -2.34 -0.78
N PHE A 28 18.72 -3.42 -1.03
CA PHE A 28 17.26 -3.43 -0.87
C PHE A 28 16.83 -3.25 0.58
N ASN A 29 17.55 -3.86 1.52
CA ASN A 29 17.26 -3.73 2.95
C ASN A 29 17.77 -2.39 3.54
N ALA A 30 18.89 -1.85 3.05
CA ALA A 30 19.42 -0.56 3.47
C ALA A 30 18.57 0.63 2.99
N ASN A 31 17.88 0.49 1.86
CA ASN A 31 16.97 1.50 1.31
C ASN A 31 15.51 1.34 1.78
N ARG A 32 15.23 0.41 2.70
CA ARG A 32 13.96 0.47 3.42
C ARG A 32 14.00 1.71 4.30
N PRO A 33 13.12 2.71 4.10
CA PRO A 33 13.00 3.78 5.07
C PRO A 33 12.69 3.12 6.41
N VAL A 34 13.63 3.23 7.33
CA VAL A 34 13.43 2.80 8.72
C VAL A 34 12.19 3.55 9.20
N ALA A 35 11.21 2.83 9.66
CA ALA A 35 9.91 3.33 10.07
C ALA A 35 10.04 4.47 11.10
N HIS A 36 10.20 5.70 10.62
CA HIS A 36 10.16 6.88 11.47
C HIS A 36 8.75 7.11 12.07
N ALA A 37 7.72 6.54 11.46
CA ALA A 37 6.36 6.61 11.97
C ALA A 37 6.11 5.73 13.22
N GLN A 38 6.89 4.68 13.42
CA GLN A 38 6.72 3.82 14.61
C GLN A 38 7.09 4.48 15.91
N SER A 39 7.93 5.54 15.92
CA SER A 39 8.37 6.19 17.14
C SER A 39 7.47 7.34 17.62
N ALA A 40 6.70 7.95 16.73
CA ALA A 40 5.89 9.13 17.06
C ALA A 40 4.60 8.79 17.81
N TYR A 41 4.01 7.61 17.58
CA TYR A 41 2.72 7.22 18.16
C TYR A 41 2.76 5.95 19.01
N GLY A 42 3.91 5.51 19.47
CA GLY A 42 4.07 4.32 20.33
C GLY A 42 3.26 3.14 19.77
N VAL A 43 3.91 2.21 19.09
CA VAL A 43 3.24 1.03 18.54
C VAL A 43 2.57 0.26 19.66
N ARG A 44 1.30 0.56 19.93
CA ARG A 44 0.47 -0.37 20.70
C ARG A 44 0.35 -1.63 19.84
N ALA A 45 0.63 -2.77 20.47
CA ALA A 45 0.34 -4.04 19.85
C ALA A 45 -1.13 -4.02 19.39
N VAL A 46 -1.36 -4.03 18.07
CA VAL A 46 -2.69 -4.08 17.49
C VAL A 46 -3.22 -5.47 17.75
N LYS A 47 -4.24 -5.58 18.59
CA LYS A 47 -4.93 -6.85 18.84
C LYS A 47 -6.41 -6.57 18.98
N ASN A 48 -7.18 -7.18 18.11
CA ASN A 48 -8.66 -7.10 18.10
C ASN A 48 -9.17 -5.64 18.11
N VAL A 49 -8.54 -4.76 17.31
CA VAL A 49 -8.98 -3.37 17.18
C VAL A 49 -10.23 -3.33 16.31
N ARG A 50 -11.34 -2.95 16.92
CA ARG A 50 -12.61 -2.77 16.21
C ARG A 50 -12.65 -1.38 15.57
N VAL A 51 -12.79 -1.34 14.25
CA VAL A 51 -13.00 -0.12 13.48
C VAL A 51 -14.41 -0.14 12.92
N GLN A 52 -15.20 0.87 13.25
CA GLN A 52 -16.55 1.06 12.75
C GLN A 52 -16.56 2.24 11.79
N ASN A 53 -16.99 1.99 10.57
CA ASN A 53 -17.02 2.97 9.51
C ASN A 53 -18.46 3.07 8.97
N TYR A 54 -19.06 4.24 9.12
CA TYR A 54 -20.37 4.54 8.59
C TYR A 54 -20.26 5.17 7.21
N ASN A 55 -21.06 4.68 6.28
CA ASN A 55 -21.17 5.22 4.93
C ASN A 55 -22.61 5.07 4.41
N ALA A 56 -22.92 5.60 3.23
CA ALA A 56 -24.26 5.49 2.68
C ALA A 56 -24.68 4.05 2.28
N LEU A 57 -23.76 3.09 2.33
CA LEU A 57 -24.06 1.67 2.13
C LEU A 57 -24.40 0.95 3.45
N GLY A 58 -24.36 1.68 4.56
CA GLY A 58 -24.61 1.17 5.90
C GLY A 58 -23.38 1.14 6.79
N GLU A 59 -23.47 0.39 7.87
CA GLU A 59 -22.37 0.19 8.80
C GLU A 59 -21.40 -0.86 8.28
N ASN A 60 -20.11 -0.51 8.29
CA ASN A 60 -19.01 -1.44 8.03
C ASN A 60 -18.14 -1.57 9.28
N VAL A 61 -18.05 -2.78 9.83
CA VAL A 61 -17.23 -3.08 11.00
C VAL A 61 -16.11 -4.03 10.58
N SER A 62 -14.88 -3.64 10.90
CA SER A 62 -13.69 -4.46 10.67
C SER A 62 -12.92 -4.65 11.98
N TYR A 63 -12.31 -5.83 12.14
CA TYR A 63 -11.46 -6.15 13.28
C TYR A 63 -10.04 -6.37 12.81
N TYR A 64 -9.08 -5.70 13.43
CA TYR A 64 -7.67 -5.74 13.05
C TYR A 64 -6.83 -6.34 14.16
N ASP A 65 -6.09 -7.40 13.85
CA ASP A 65 -5.09 -8.02 14.73
C ASP A 65 -3.67 -7.58 14.43
N LYS A 66 -3.49 -6.82 13.36
CA LYS A 66 -2.21 -6.22 12.93
C LYS A 66 -2.45 -4.93 12.17
N VAL A 67 -1.44 -4.07 12.15
CA VAL A 67 -1.45 -2.89 11.28
C VAL A 67 -1.42 -3.33 9.82
N PRO A 68 -2.32 -2.83 8.96
CA PRO A 68 -2.29 -3.12 7.53
C PRO A 68 -0.95 -2.74 6.90
N GLN A 69 -0.41 -3.64 6.08
CA GLN A 69 0.90 -3.49 5.45
C GLN A 69 0.82 -3.39 3.93
N ARG A 70 -0.34 -3.69 3.35
CA ARG A 70 -0.55 -3.73 1.90
C ARG A 70 -1.83 -2.98 1.55
N VAL A 71 -1.72 -1.65 1.51
CA VAL A 71 -2.86 -0.75 1.36
C VAL A 71 -3.04 -0.33 -0.10
N ILE A 72 -4.25 -0.48 -0.63
CA ILE A 72 -4.68 0.23 -1.85
C ILE A 72 -5.38 1.51 -1.39
N ALA A 73 -4.85 2.67 -1.79
CA ALA A 73 -5.35 3.97 -1.38
C ALA A 73 -5.81 4.77 -2.61
N VAL A 74 -7.11 5.04 -2.71
CA VAL A 74 -7.72 5.65 -3.90
C VAL A 74 -8.25 7.05 -3.59
N GLY A 75 -7.59 8.03 -4.14
CA GLY A 75 -7.89 9.45 -3.98
C GLY A 75 -6.72 10.24 -3.41
N GLU A 76 -6.60 11.49 -3.84
CA GLU A 76 -5.51 12.39 -3.48
C GLU A 76 -5.50 12.67 -1.97
N GLN A 77 -6.67 13.04 -1.40
CA GLN A 77 -6.82 13.34 0.04
C GLN A 77 -6.55 12.12 0.92
N ILE A 78 -6.93 10.92 0.47
CA ILE A 78 -6.66 9.68 1.20
C ILE A 78 -5.16 9.45 1.29
N ASN A 79 -4.44 9.59 0.17
CA ASN A 79 -3.00 9.43 0.15
C ASN A 79 -2.28 10.49 1.00
N GLU A 80 -2.76 11.74 0.98
CA GLU A 80 -2.23 12.78 1.87
C GLU A 80 -2.48 12.47 3.35
N THR A 81 -3.67 11.97 3.68
CA THR A 81 -3.97 11.54 5.06
C THR A 81 -3.00 10.44 5.52
N LEU A 82 -2.65 9.48 4.64
CA LEU A 82 -1.68 8.44 4.98
C LEU A 82 -0.26 9.00 5.17
N VAL A 83 0.12 10.03 4.40
CA VAL A 83 1.36 10.79 4.64
C VAL A 83 1.32 11.50 5.99
N ALA A 84 0.22 12.19 6.30
CA ALA A 84 0.05 12.88 7.58
C ALA A 84 0.14 11.93 8.78
N LEU A 85 -0.30 10.69 8.60
CA LEU A 85 -0.19 9.61 9.60
C LEU A 85 1.19 8.92 9.60
N GLY A 86 2.05 9.21 8.63
CA GLY A 86 3.38 8.58 8.48
C GLY A 86 3.32 7.09 8.16
N VAL A 87 2.32 6.65 7.39
CA VAL A 87 2.11 5.25 7.02
C VAL A 87 2.04 5.03 5.49
N GLU A 88 2.44 6.02 4.71
CA GLU A 88 2.45 5.99 3.26
C GLU A 88 3.29 4.86 2.68
N GLN A 89 4.31 4.39 3.40
CA GLN A 89 5.15 3.25 3.00
C GLN A 89 4.39 1.92 2.93
N ASN A 90 3.22 1.84 3.57
CA ASN A 90 2.36 0.66 3.51
C ASN A 90 1.45 0.67 2.26
N VAL A 91 1.44 1.77 1.50
CA VAL A 91 0.61 1.90 0.29
C VAL A 91 1.30 1.22 -0.88
N ILE A 92 0.73 0.11 -1.35
CA ILE A 92 1.24 -0.65 -2.49
C ILE A 92 0.67 -0.14 -3.82
N CYS A 93 -0.48 0.50 -3.79
CA CYS A 93 -1.14 1.05 -4.96
C CYS A 93 -1.82 2.39 -4.61
N PRO A 94 -1.08 3.50 -4.70
CA PRO A 94 -1.65 4.84 -4.57
C PRO A 94 -2.33 5.23 -5.89
N VAL A 95 -3.63 5.45 -5.87
CA VAL A 95 -4.42 5.80 -7.07
C VAL A 95 -4.85 7.25 -7.02
N ARG A 96 -4.78 7.91 -8.15
CA ARG A 96 -5.16 9.30 -8.35
C ARG A 96 -6.35 9.38 -9.30
N TYR A 97 -7.37 10.16 -8.96
CA TYR A 97 -8.53 10.36 -9.82
C TYR A 97 -8.30 11.30 -11.02
N GLY A 98 -7.10 11.82 -11.15
CA GLY A 98 -6.76 12.68 -12.28
C GLY A 98 -7.23 14.12 -12.12
N ASN A 99 -7.56 14.57 -10.91
CA ASN A 99 -7.75 15.99 -10.66
C ASN A 99 -6.37 16.68 -10.76
N PRO A 100 -6.11 17.45 -11.83
CA PRO A 100 -4.79 18.06 -12.04
C PRO A 100 -4.46 19.17 -11.05
N VAL A 101 -5.43 19.58 -10.22
CA VAL A 101 -5.36 20.78 -9.37
C VAL A 101 -5.22 20.42 -7.89
N TYR A 102 -5.14 19.14 -7.53
CA TYR A 102 -4.95 18.81 -6.12
C TYR A 102 -3.59 19.30 -5.61
N THR A 103 -3.64 20.18 -4.63
CA THR A 103 -2.48 20.72 -3.93
C THR A 103 -2.50 20.20 -2.50
N PRO A 104 -1.50 19.43 -2.07
CA PRO A 104 -1.43 18.96 -0.69
C PRO A 104 -1.15 20.13 0.26
N GLU A 105 -1.50 19.96 1.51
CA GLU A 105 -1.15 20.91 2.57
C GLU A 105 0.37 21.11 2.63
N PRO A 106 0.85 22.36 2.83
CA PRO A 106 2.28 22.68 2.75
C PRO A 106 3.18 21.81 3.62
N GLN A 107 2.71 21.41 4.80
CA GLN A 107 3.44 20.58 5.74
C GLN A 107 3.64 19.13 5.26
N TYR A 108 2.80 18.64 4.37
CA TYR A 108 2.85 17.27 3.83
C TYR A 108 3.36 17.22 2.40
N ALA A 109 3.47 18.38 1.74
CA ALA A 109 3.78 18.48 0.31
C ALA A 109 5.08 17.77 -0.08
N ALA A 110 6.11 17.85 0.76
CA ALA A 110 7.42 17.24 0.48
C ALA A 110 7.33 15.71 0.37
N GLU A 111 6.62 15.05 1.29
CA GLU A 111 6.45 13.59 1.28
C GLU A 111 5.39 13.16 0.27
N TYR A 112 4.28 13.89 0.18
CA TYR A 112 3.22 13.63 -0.79
C TYR A 112 3.74 13.61 -2.23
N ASN A 113 4.62 14.55 -2.60
CA ASN A 113 5.18 14.65 -3.94
C ASN A 113 6.15 13.51 -4.29
N LYS A 114 6.59 12.72 -3.33
CA LYS A 114 7.39 11.50 -3.56
C LYS A 114 6.52 10.31 -3.97
N ILE A 115 5.20 10.38 -3.78
CA ILE A 115 4.29 9.29 -4.10
C ILE A 115 4.25 9.06 -5.61
N LYS A 116 4.52 7.84 -6.03
CA LYS A 116 4.41 7.40 -7.44
C LYS A 116 2.99 6.94 -7.74
N PHE A 117 2.10 7.90 -7.97
CA PHE A 117 0.71 7.61 -8.25
C PHE A 117 0.52 6.75 -9.50
N GLN A 118 -0.36 5.75 -9.38
CA GLN A 118 -0.88 4.98 -10.49
C GLN A 118 -1.99 5.78 -11.19
N ARG A 119 -1.79 6.13 -12.46
CA ARG A 119 -2.75 6.96 -13.21
C ARG A 119 -3.76 6.16 -14.05
N ASN A 120 -3.36 4.98 -14.50
CA ASN A 120 -4.14 4.18 -15.44
C ASN A 120 -4.44 2.79 -14.91
N VAL A 121 -4.46 2.63 -13.59
CA VAL A 121 -4.80 1.34 -13.00
C VAL A 121 -6.31 1.12 -13.07
N VAL A 122 -6.69 -0.01 -13.64
CA VAL A 122 -8.08 -0.46 -13.60
C VAL A 122 -8.26 -1.25 -12.30
N LEU A 123 -8.97 -0.64 -11.35
CA LEU A 123 -9.33 -1.29 -10.10
C LEU A 123 -10.57 -2.16 -10.32
N ASN A 124 -10.37 -3.35 -10.79
CA ASN A 124 -11.38 -4.41 -10.82
C ASN A 124 -11.02 -5.53 -9.84
N MET A 125 -11.92 -6.46 -9.65
CA MET A 125 -11.75 -7.58 -8.73
C MET A 125 -10.45 -8.36 -8.99
N GLU A 126 -10.15 -8.68 -10.23
CA GLU A 126 -9.00 -9.51 -10.62
C GLU A 126 -7.68 -8.80 -10.30
N ASN A 127 -7.55 -7.53 -10.71
CA ASN A 127 -6.35 -6.74 -10.47
C ASN A 127 -6.13 -6.51 -8.97
N VAL A 128 -7.19 -6.24 -8.21
CA VAL A 128 -7.08 -6.07 -6.76
C VAL A 128 -6.63 -7.36 -6.08
N LEU A 129 -7.22 -8.50 -6.43
CA LEU A 129 -6.81 -9.80 -5.87
C LEU A 129 -5.36 -10.15 -6.20
N SER A 130 -4.89 -9.82 -7.42
CA SER A 130 -3.50 -10.07 -7.82
C SER A 130 -2.49 -9.26 -6.98
N MET A 131 -2.87 -8.08 -6.51
CA MET A 131 -2.04 -7.25 -5.64
C MET A 131 -1.99 -7.75 -4.20
N GLN A 132 -2.87 -8.66 -3.79
CA GLN A 132 -2.95 -9.21 -2.43
C GLN A 132 -2.96 -8.11 -1.34
N PRO A 133 -3.85 -7.12 -1.38
CA PRO A 133 -3.94 -6.12 -0.33
C PRO A 133 -4.51 -6.72 0.95
N ASP A 134 -4.25 -6.07 2.07
CA ASP A 134 -4.92 -6.36 3.34
C ASP A 134 -5.91 -5.25 3.73
N LEU A 135 -5.84 -4.09 3.06
CA LEU A 135 -6.77 -2.97 3.23
C LEU A 135 -7.00 -2.22 1.92
N ILE A 136 -8.24 -1.87 1.67
CA ILE A 136 -8.63 -0.95 0.58
C ILE A 136 -9.27 0.29 1.21
N ILE A 137 -8.72 1.47 0.93
CA ILE A 137 -9.28 2.76 1.34
C ILE A 137 -9.71 3.50 0.09
N SER A 138 -10.98 3.86 0.00
CA SER A 138 -11.50 4.63 -1.13
C SER A 138 -12.77 5.40 -0.76
N GLY A 139 -13.21 6.27 -1.66
CA GLY A 139 -14.53 6.87 -1.60
C GLY A 139 -15.62 5.84 -1.92
N GLN A 140 -16.86 6.16 -1.49
CA GLN A 140 -18.02 5.28 -1.63
C GLN A 140 -18.29 4.81 -3.06
N VAL A 141 -18.09 5.69 -4.05
CA VAL A 141 -18.41 5.43 -5.46
C VAL A 141 -17.68 4.21 -6.01
N LEU A 142 -16.51 3.88 -5.49
CA LEU A 142 -15.73 2.74 -5.98
C LEU A 142 -16.23 1.38 -5.48
N TYR A 143 -16.98 1.34 -4.39
CA TYR A 143 -17.54 0.08 -3.87
C TYR A 143 -18.87 -0.30 -4.54
N ALA A 144 -19.19 0.32 -5.68
CA ALA A 144 -20.31 -0.11 -6.51
C ALA A 144 -19.96 -1.40 -7.28
N ASP A 145 -20.99 -2.21 -7.58
CA ASP A 145 -20.83 -3.53 -8.22
C ASP A 145 -20.09 -3.49 -9.56
N LYS A 146 -20.10 -2.36 -10.25
CA LYS A 146 -19.47 -2.20 -11.58
C LYS A 146 -17.97 -1.84 -11.51
N ALA A 147 -17.47 -1.44 -10.33
CA ALA A 147 -16.08 -1.08 -10.14
C ALA A 147 -15.39 -2.06 -9.16
N LEU A 148 -15.22 -1.64 -7.92
CA LEU A 148 -14.84 -2.54 -6.84
C LEU A 148 -16.12 -3.14 -6.27
N LYS A 149 -16.20 -4.44 -6.13
CA LYS A 149 -17.32 -5.11 -5.43
C LYS A 149 -17.62 -4.46 -4.09
N SER A 150 -18.75 -4.80 -3.48
CA SER A 150 -19.15 -4.27 -2.18
C SER A 150 -18.10 -4.47 -1.08
N THR A 151 -18.16 -3.66 -0.03
CA THR A 151 -17.29 -3.81 1.15
C THR A 151 -17.40 -5.20 1.77
N ASP A 152 -18.61 -5.76 1.82
CA ASP A 152 -18.88 -7.11 2.31
C ASP A 152 -18.16 -8.19 1.48
N PHE A 153 -18.09 -8.02 0.17
CA PHE A 153 -17.36 -8.93 -0.72
C PHE A 153 -15.88 -9.04 -0.35
N TRP A 154 -15.24 -7.91 -0.04
CA TRP A 154 -13.82 -7.85 0.32
C TRP A 154 -13.58 -8.35 1.74
N ASN A 155 -14.39 -7.90 2.69
CA ASN A 155 -14.27 -8.28 4.10
C ASN A 155 -14.41 -9.81 4.29
N LYS A 156 -15.33 -10.46 3.56
CA LYS A 156 -15.45 -11.93 3.55
C LYS A 156 -14.21 -12.67 3.03
N ARG A 157 -13.32 -11.98 2.33
CA ARG A 157 -12.06 -12.52 1.82
C ARG A 157 -10.85 -12.15 2.68
N GLY A 158 -11.08 -11.55 3.84
CA GLY A 158 -10.02 -11.09 4.73
C GLY A 158 -9.31 -9.82 4.26
N ILE A 159 -9.87 -9.14 3.26
CA ILE A 159 -9.39 -7.84 2.79
C ILE A 159 -10.29 -6.77 3.40
N HIS A 160 -9.74 -6.03 4.36
CA HIS A 160 -10.50 -4.99 5.03
C HIS A 160 -10.80 -3.82 4.09
N THR A 161 -11.88 -3.11 4.39
CA THR A 161 -12.28 -1.92 3.61
C THR A 161 -12.54 -0.75 4.54
N TYR A 162 -12.14 0.44 4.10
CA TYR A 162 -12.49 1.70 4.73
C TYR A 162 -13.05 2.66 3.69
N VAL A 163 -14.26 3.15 3.92
CA VAL A 163 -14.93 4.10 3.02
C VAL A 163 -14.73 5.51 3.57
N SER A 164 -13.92 6.30 2.86
CA SER A 164 -13.68 7.69 3.23
C SER A 164 -14.89 8.56 2.84
N THR A 165 -15.41 9.30 3.79
CA THR A 165 -16.49 10.28 3.55
C THR A 165 -15.96 11.54 2.89
N ASN A 166 -14.70 11.92 3.12
CA ASN A 166 -14.10 13.13 2.57
C ASN A 166 -13.87 13.05 1.06
N ALA A 167 -13.76 11.84 0.50
CA ALA A 167 -13.56 11.66 -0.94
C ALA A 167 -14.80 12.03 -1.80
N ASN A 168 -15.93 12.33 -1.17
CA ASN A 168 -17.18 12.65 -1.84
C ASN A 168 -17.68 14.08 -1.54
N SER A 169 -16.90 14.88 -0.81
CA SER A 169 -17.26 16.28 -0.57
C SER A 169 -16.98 17.09 -1.82
N PRO A 170 -17.98 17.71 -2.46
CA PRO A 170 -17.72 18.72 -3.47
C PRO A 170 -16.97 19.88 -2.80
N THR A 171 -15.83 20.22 -3.32
CA THR A 171 -15.11 21.47 -3.02
C THR A 171 -15.85 22.65 -3.63
#